data_c269143e6f615e9a53e489c24bb24c12
#
_entry.id   c269143e6f615e9a53e489c24bb24c12
#
_cell.length_a   1.000
_cell.length_b   1.000
_cell.length_c   1.000
_cell.angle_alpha   90.00
_cell.angle_beta   90.00
_cell.angle_gamma   90.00
#
_symmetry.space_group_name_H-M   'P 1'
#
loop_
_entity.id
_entity.type
_entity.pdbx_description
1 polymer ?
#
loop_
_entity_poly.entity_id
_entity_poly.type
_entity_poly.pdbx_seq_one_letter_code
_entity_poly.pdbx_strand_id
1 'polypeptide(L)'
;MDKRLERILSKVQKPARYTGGEYNQIIKDKADIDIRVAFCFPDTYEIGMSNLGMGILYSTMNELPYVWCERVYAPWGDMYEEMKKANVPLYALESGDPISEHDVLAFSIGYEMAYSTVLDMMDMAGVPIHSADRTELLPLVIAGGTAALNPEPMADFIDIFLLGEGEEMNNELLEMLHEAKTCGWTKAEFLKKAAQIGGVYVPSFYTPVFNPDGTIDRFEIADGAPATVQKRIITDLDKVHFPLTPIVPSTEVVHDRVNLELFRGCVRGCRFCQAGHVYRPIRAKSPELLAEQGKALLKNTGSQDITLLSLSSSDYRHLSELCDGLLDYCEPRSIGLSLPSLRADNFSIEIMHRLQKTRKSGLTFAPEAGSQRLRDAINKNVTEEELLNTCRLAFEGGWNTIKLYFMLGLPTETDEDILGIAELANQVLHTWRLYAKNKNRGVRITVSTSCFVPKPHSPFQWESQNTMEEYIRKVNLLRENIKAKNVVYNWHDPQTSYIEATLSRGDRRMGKVIENVWKAGGRLEAWSDYFSFARWMNAFEDAGLDPSFYAHRPRAKDETMPWDIVDVGVRRAHLWHEREQAYKSELSPDCRKQCSACGAAKLLKGGKCDG
;
A
#
# COMPACT_ATOMS: atom_id res chain seq x y z
N MET A 1 -20.83 -6.88 25.00
CA MET A 1 -20.93 -5.58 24.28
C MET A 1 -21.45 -4.50 25.22
N ASP A 2 -20.90 -3.29 25.19
CA ASP A 2 -21.39 -2.15 25.99
C ASP A 2 -22.84 -1.80 25.58
N LYS A 3 -23.75 -1.62 26.57
CA LYS A 3 -25.16 -1.26 26.31
C LYS A 3 -25.32 0.07 25.55
N ARG A 4 -24.35 0.99 25.67
CA ARG A 4 -24.32 2.24 24.91
C ARG A 4 -24.07 1.94 23.43
N LEU A 5 -23.16 1.02 23.15
CA LEU A 5 -22.82 0.57 21.78
C LEU A 5 -24.03 -0.08 21.10
N GLU A 6 -24.76 -0.97 21.78
CA GLU A 6 -25.98 -1.60 21.24
C GLU A 6 -27.03 -0.56 20.76
N ARG A 7 -27.18 0.56 21.53
CA ARG A 7 -28.08 1.65 21.15
C ARG A 7 -27.60 2.45 19.95
N ILE A 8 -26.29 2.60 19.80
CA ILE A 8 -25.67 3.31 18.66
C ILE A 8 -25.84 2.49 17.38
N LEU A 9 -25.60 1.19 17.43
CA LEU A 9 -25.68 0.30 16.27
C LEU A 9 -27.02 0.35 15.52
N SER A 10 -28.11 0.64 16.23
CA SER A 10 -29.43 0.81 15.60
C SER A 10 -29.60 2.11 14.79
N LYS A 11 -28.64 3.05 14.89
CA LYS A 11 -28.71 4.39 14.28
C LYS A 11 -27.72 4.59 13.14
N VAL A 12 -26.80 3.65 12.95
CA VAL A 12 -25.71 3.77 11.97
C VAL A 12 -25.92 2.89 10.74
N GLN A 13 -25.32 3.30 9.65
CA GLN A 13 -25.28 2.49 8.43
C GLN A 13 -24.35 1.30 8.60
N LYS A 14 -24.75 0.15 8.06
CA LYS A 14 -23.95 -1.09 8.08
C LYS A 14 -23.40 -1.43 9.48
N PRO A 15 -24.25 -1.64 10.48
CA PRO A 15 -23.80 -1.91 11.86
C PRO A 15 -22.88 -3.13 11.99
N ALA A 16 -22.94 -4.08 11.05
CA ALA A 16 -22.05 -5.23 10.99
C ALA A 16 -20.56 -4.91 10.91
N ARG A 17 -20.18 -3.67 10.51
CA ARG A 17 -18.80 -3.18 10.56
C ARG A 17 -18.21 -3.16 11.98
N TYR A 18 -19.08 -3.10 13.00
CA TYR A 18 -18.76 -2.72 14.37
C TYR A 18 -19.08 -3.79 15.41
N THR A 19 -19.57 -4.94 14.98
CA THR A 19 -20.09 -5.96 15.89
C THR A 19 -19.11 -7.09 16.21
N GLY A 20 -18.08 -7.31 15.37
CA GLY A 20 -17.28 -8.54 15.46
C GLY A 20 -18.13 -9.80 15.24
N GLY A 21 -17.71 -10.93 15.75
CA GLY A 21 -18.44 -12.21 15.66
C GLY A 21 -18.32 -12.88 14.28
N GLU A 22 -17.32 -12.51 13.50
CA GLU A 22 -17.09 -13.08 12.17
C GLU A 22 -16.58 -14.52 12.26
N TYR A 23 -16.92 -15.30 11.24
CA TYR A 23 -16.42 -16.67 11.12
C TYR A 23 -14.89 -16.67 11.00
N ASN A 24 -14.23 -17.57 11.73
CA ASN A 24 -12.76 -17.70 11.84
C ASN A 24 -12.07 -16.54 12.64
N GLN A 25 -12.80 -15.64 13.32
CA GLN A 25 -12.11 -14.72 14.22
C GLN A 25 -11.51 -15.48 15.41
N ILE A 26 -10.38 -15.01 15.94
CA ILE A 26 -9.66 -15.66 17.03
C ILE A 26 -10.06 -15.02 18.36
N ILE A 27 -10.67 -15.81 19.22
CA ILE A 27 -11.03 -15.41 20.59
C ILE A 27 -10.16 -16.19 21.56
N LYS A 28 -9.54 -15.48 22.51
CA LYS A 28 -8.72 -16.05 23.57
C LYS A 28 -9.29 -15.71 24.95
N ASP A 29 -9.00 -16.53 25.96
CA ASP A 29 -9.35 -16.22 27.33
C ASP A 29 -8.37 -15.17 27.89
N LYS A 30 -8.90 -14.05 28.38
CA LYS A 30 -8.08 -12.96 28.93
C LYS A 30 -7.19 -13.40 30.09
N ALA A 31 -7.60 -14.46 30.83
CA ALA A 31 -6.81 -14.98 31.93
C ALA A 31 -5.48 -15.61 31.50
N ASP A 32 -5.39 -16.06 30.26
CA ASP A 32 -4.20 -16.70 29.70
C ASP A 32 -3.32 -15.71 28.91
N ILE A 33 -3.74 -14.44 28.82
CA ILE A 33 -3.09 -13.42 27.98
C ILE A 33 -2.26 -12.46 28.81
N ASP A 34 -1.00 -12.32 28.44
CA ASP A 34 -0.09 -11.33 29.02
C ASP A 34 -0.04 -10.04 28.17
N ILE A 35 -0.12 -10.15 26.85
CA ILE A 35 -0.05 -9.01 25.93
C ILE A 35 -1.30 -8.93 25.07
N ARG A 36 -1.95 -7.78 25.10
CA ARG A 36 -3.06 -7.44 24.22
C ARG A 36 -2.61 -6.44 23.16
N VAL A 37 -2.86 -6.76 21.89
CA VAL A 37 -2.50 -5.90 20.74
C VAL A 37 -3.78 -5.41 20.08
N ALA A 38 -4.02 -4.11 20.09
CA ALA A 38 -5.01 -3.47 19.23
C ALA A 38 -4.40 -3.24 17.85
N PHE A 39 -4.74 -4.09 16.89
CA PHE A 39 -4.22 -3.98 15.52
C PHE A 39 -5.09 -3.04 14.69
N CYS A 40 -4.64 -1.80 14.60
CA CYS A 40 -5.37 -0.67 14.06
C CYS A 40 -5.12 -0.49 12.56
N PHE A 41 -6.18 -0.44 11.78
CA PHE A 41 -6.13 -0.02 10.38
C PHE A 41 -6.82 1.34 10.26
N PRO A 42 -6.11 2.43 9.89
CA PRO A 42 -6.63 3.80 9.91
C PRO A 42 -7.51 4.11 8.69
N ASP A 43 -8.45 3.23 8.41
CA ASP A 43 -9.50 3.34 7.40
C ASP A 43 -10.68 2.44 7.83
N THR A 44 -11.74 2.41 7.01
CA THR A 44 -12.96 1.67 7.29
C THR A 44 -12.75 0.14 7.30
N TYR A 45 -13.70 -0.55 7.94
CA TYR A 45 -13.76 -2.01 8.00
C TYR A 45 -13.60 -2.66 6.61
N GLU A 46 -14.29 -2.15 5.58
CA GLU A 46 -14.30 -2.74 4.24
C GLU A 46 -12.92 -2.70 3.57
N ILE A 47 -12.14 -1.63 3.82
CA ILE A 47 -10.78 -1.50 3.30
C ILE A 47 -9.83 -2.39 4.08
N GLY A 48 -9.90 -2.34 5.42
CA GLY A 48 -9.02 -3.11 6.29
C GLY A 48 -9.21 -4.62 6.16
N MET A 49 -10.46 -5.10 6.10
CA MET A 49 -10.76 -6.53 5.89
C MET A 49 -10.35 -7.04 4.50
N SER A 50 -10.23 -6.14 3.52
CA SER A 50 -9.71 -6.48 2.19
C SER A 50 -8.18 -6.50 2.11
N ASN A 51 -7.48 -6.09 3.17
CA ASN A 51 -6.02 -6.01 3.20
C ASN A 51 -5.39 -7.34 3.64
N LEU A 52 -4.69 -8.01 2.72
CA LEU A 52 -4.05 -9.30 3.01
C LEU A 52 -3.00 -9.20 4.12
N GLY A 53 -2.23 -8.11 4.19
CA GLY A 53 -1.21 -7.89 5.23
C GLY A 53 -1.82 -7.86 6.63
N MET A 54 -3.00 -7.25 6.79
CA MET A 54 -3.76 -7.30 8.05
C MET A 54 -4.08 -8.76 8.44
N GLY A 55 -4.60 -9.56 7.52
CA GLY A 55 -4.93 -10.96 7.79
C GLY A 55 -3.71 -11.81 8.16
N ILE A 56 -2.58 -11.61 7.47
CA ILE A 56 -1.33 -12.34 7.76
C ILE A 56 -0.81 -11.97 9.14
N LEU A 57 -0.65 -10.68 9.45
CA LEU A 57 -0.07 -10.23 10.72
C LEU A 57 -0.98 -10.52 11.92
N TYR A 58 -2.31 -10.36 11.76
CA TYR A 58 -3.29 -10.76 12.76
C TYR A 58 -3.14 -12.24 13.13
N SER A 59 -3.06 -13.11 12.12
CA SER A 59 -2.89 -14.55 12.33
C SER A 59 -1.54 -14.86 12.98
N THR A 60 -0.46 -14.25 12.48
CA THR A 60 0.91 -14.51 12.95
C THR A 60 1.10 -14.11 14.43
N MET A 61 0.63 -12.92 14.83
CA MET A 61 0.73 -12.48 16.23
C MET A 61 -0.12 -13.37 17.15
N ASN A 62 -1.26 -13.85 16.66
CA ASN A 62 -2.11 -14.75 17.44
C ASN A 62 -1.58 -16.18 17.58
N GLU A 63 -0.50 -16.57 16.87
CA GLU A 63 0.20 -17.85 17.12
C GLU A 63 0.92 -17.86 18.47
N LEU A 64 1.31 -16.70 19.00
CA LEU A 64 1.89 -16.60 20.33
C LEU A 64 0.78 -16.85 21.38
N PRO A 65 0.92 -17.87 22.24
CA PRO A 65 -0.17 -18.29 23.13
C PRO A 65 -0.54 -17.21 24.14
N TYR A 66 0.40 -16.38 24.58
CA TYR A 66 0.23 -15.31 25.55
C TYR A 66 -0.10 -13.94 24.93
N VAL A 67 -0.25 -13.87 23.61
CA VAL A 67 -0.62 -12.65 22.88
C VAL A 67 -2.04 -12.79 22.35
N TRP A 68 -2.87 -11.76 22.52
CA TRP A 68 -4.13 -11.63 21.81
C TRP A 68 -4.12 -10.39 20.94
N CYS A 69 -4.06 -10.59 19.64
CA CYS A 69 -4.17 -9.54 18.64
C CYS A 69 -5.64 -9.39 18.21
N GLU A 70 -6.18 -8.19 18.34
CA GLU A 70 -7.57 -7.84 18.11
C GLU A 70 -7.65 -6.72 17.06
N ARG A 71 -8.64 -6.77 16.16
CA ARG A 71 -8.76 -5.82 15.04
C ARG A 71 -9.50 -4.55 15.45
N VAL A 72 -9.00 -3.43 14.92
CA VAL A 72 -9.59 -2.11 15.13
C VAL A 72 -9.61 -1.35 13.80
N TYR A 73 -10.76 -0.77 13.44
CA TYR A 73 -10.92 0.04 12.24
C TYR A 73 -11.41 1.44 12.59
N ALA A 74 -11.08 2.42 11.75
CA ALA A 74 -11.62 3.76 11.91
C ALA A 74 -13.14 3.76 11.68
N PRO A 75 -13.94 4.33 12.58
CA PRO A 75 -15.39 4.39 12.40
C PRO A 75 -15.77 5.36 11.28
N TRP A 76 -16.78 5.00 10.48
CA TRP A 76 -17.38 5.92 9.51
C TRP A 76 -18.07 7.08 10.24
N GLY A 77 -18.38 8.17 9.52
CA GLY A 77 -18.85 9.42 10.12
C GLY A 77 -20.05 9.31 11.03
N ASP A 78 -21.05 8.53 10.66
CA ASP A 78 -22.24 8.34 11.47
C ASP A 78 -21.95 7.62 12.79
N MET A 79 -21.11 6.58 12.74
CA MET A 79 -20.66 5.85 13.92
C MET A 79 -19.77 6.71 14.82
N TYR A 80 -18.85 7.46 14.22
CA TYR A 80 -17.98 8.39 14.93
C TYR A 80 -18.78 9.42 15.75
N GLU A 81 -19.75 10.05 15.11
CA GLU A 81 -20.61 11.05 15.78
C GLU A 81 -21.44 10.44 16.94
N GLU A 82 -22.02 9.27 16.74
CA GLU A 82 -22.79 8.60 17.79
C GLU A 82 -21.88 8.10 18.92
N MET A 83 -20.67 7.62 18.65
CA MET A 83 -19.69 7.25 19.67
C MET A 83 -19.30 8.47 20.52
N LYS A 84 -18.99 9.61 19.90
CA LYS A 84 -18.70 10.87 20.63
C LYS A 84 -19.86 11.32 21.51
N LYS A 85 -21.07 11.35 20.96
CA LYS A 85 -22.29 11.73 21.71
C LYS A 85 -22.56 10.83 22.94
N ALA A 86 -22.29 9.53 22.79
CA ALA A 86 -22.53 8.57 23.84
C ALA A 86 -21.31 8.34 24.78
N ASN A 87 -20.21 9.03 24.49
CA ASN A 87 -18.92 8.84 25.18
C ASN A 87 -18.46 7.37 25.20
N VAL A 88 -18.54 6.73 24.02
CA VAL A 88 -18.04 5.36 23.79
C VAL A 88 -16.64 5.48 23.20
N PRO A 89 -15.60 4.95 23.86
CA PRO A 89 -14.25 4.96 23.32
C PRO A 89 -14.09 4.02 22.12
N LEU A 90 -13.02 4.18 21.34
CA LEU A 90 -12.66 3.21 20.30
C LEU A 90 -12.36 1.85 20.93
N TYR A 91 -12.82 0.77 20.31
CA TYR A 91 -12.78 -0.57 20.86
C TYR A 91 -12.35 -1.62 19.83
N ALA A 92 -11.86 -2.74 20.31
CA ALA A 92 -11.48 -3.89 19.52
C ALA A 92 -12.69 -4.76 19.14
N LEU A 93 -12.71 -5.32 17.93
CA LEU A 93 -13.86 -6.09 17.43
C LEU A 93 -14.02 -7.45 18.12
N GLU A 94 -12.92 -8.10 18.49
CA GLU A 94 -12.92 -9.43 19.10
C GLU A 94 -13.53 -9.41 20.52
N SER A 95 -13.03 -8.53 21.37
CA SER A 95 -13.47 -8.44 22.78
C SER A 95 -14.59 -7.45 23.02
N GLY A 96 -14.66 -6.39 22.20
CA GLY A 96 -15.49 -5.21 22.47
C GLY A 96 -14.92 -4.29 23.55
N ASP A 97 -13.68 -4.50 23.99
CA ASP A 97 -13.04 -3.68 25.02
C ASP A 97 -12.44 -2.40 24.42
N PRO A 98 -12.37 -1.31 25.20
CA PRO A 98 -11.64 -0.10 24.81
C PRO A 98 -10.18 -0.41 24.48
N ILE A 99 -9.65 0.17 23.39
CA ILE A 99 -8.25 -0.09 23.02
C ILE A 99 -7.24 0.57 23.95
N SER A 100 -7.65 1.48 24.82
CA SER A 100 -6.83 1.98 25.93
C SER A 100 -6.47 0.90 26.96
N GLU A 101 -7.17 -0.23 26.98
CA GLU A 101 -6.88 -1.39 27.84
C GLU A 101 -5.88 -2.37 27.20
N HIS A 102 -5.39 -2.07 26.00
CA HIS A 102 -4.41 -2.90 25.30
C HIS A 102 -2.99 -2.42 25.59
N ASP A 103 -2.04 -3.37 25.61
CA ASP A 103 -0.62 -3.08 25.85
C ASP A 103 0.04 -2.40 24.64
N VAL A 104 -0.41 -2.74 23.43
CA VAL A 104 0.15 -2.24 22.17
C VAL A 104 -0.96 -1.75 21.25
N LEU A 105 -0.81 -0.52 20.72
CA LEU A 105 -1.58 -0.03 19.59
C LEU A 105 -0.69 -0.13 18.35
N ALA A 106 -0.99 -1.08 17.48
CA ALA A 106 -0.21 -1.36 16.26
C ALA A 106 -0.93 -0.85 15.01
N PHE A 107 -0.40 0.18 14.37
CA PHE A 107 -1.00 0.79 13.19
C PHE A 107 -0.40 0.25 11.89
N SER A 108 -1.24 -0.22 10.96
CA SER A 108 -0.85 -0.56 9.60
C SER A 108 -1.11 0.63 8.67
N ILE A 109 -0.07 1.40 8.34
CA ILE A 109 -0.19 2.63 7.55
C ILE A 109 0.28 2.37 6.11
N GLY A 110 -0.67 2.14 5.22
CA GLY A 110 -0.39 1.86 3.80
C GLY A 110 -0.35 3.10 2.91
N TYR A 111 -0.88 4.25 3.39
CA TYR A 111 -1.07 5.46 2.60
C TYR A 111 -0.98 6.72 3.48
N GLU A 112 -0.31 7.75 3.01
CA GLU A 112 0.01 8.95 3.78
C GLU A 112 -1.23 9.77 4.17
N MET A 113 -2.30 9.73 3.36
CA MET A 113 -3.57 10.43 3.68
C MET A 113 -4.30 9.86 4.90
N ALA A 114 -3.82 8.75 5.45
CA ALA A 114 -4.35 8.16 6.69
C ALA A 114 -3.73 8.75 7.98
N TYR A 115 -2.71 9.61 7.90
CA TYR A 115 -1.97 10.10 9.06
C TYR A 115 -2.85 10.80 10.10
N SER A 116 -3.74 11.70 9.68
CA SER A 116 -4.68 12.37 10.61
C SER A 116 -5.66 11.39 11.26
N THR A 117 -6.03 10.31 10.55
CA THR A 117 -6.90 9.26 11.07
C THR A 117 -6.20 8.44 12.18
N VAL A 118 -4.87 8.25 12.10
CA VAL A 118 -4.10 7.63 13.17
C VAL A 118 -4.24 8.43 14.46
N LEU A 119 -4.08 9.76 14.39
CA LEU A 119 -4.23 10.65 15.55
C LEU A 119 -5.67 10.62 16.09
N ASP A 120 -6.67 10.64 15.21
CA ASP A 120 -8.08 10.55 15.58
C ASP A 120 -8.40 9.24 16.32
N MET A 121 -7.86 8.11 15.86
CA MET A 121 -8.02 6.81 16.53
C MET A 121 -7.36 6.77 17.92
N MET A 122 -6.19 7.39 18.08
CA MET A 122 -5.51 7.52 19.38
C MET A 122 -6.31 8.40 20.34
N ASP A 123 -6.85 9.53 19.86
CA ASP A 123 -7.70 10.42 20.66
C ASP A 123 -8.99 9.72 21.11
N MET A 124 -9.66 9.03 20.20
CA MET A 124 -10.85 8.22 20.50
C MET A 124 -10.58 7.11 21.51
N ALA A 125 -9.35 6.63 21.58
CA ALA A 125 -8.87 5.66 22.56
C ALA A 125 -8.53 6.30 23.91
N GLY A 126 -8.37 7.62 23.98
CA GLY A 126 -7.86 8.32 25.16
C GLY A 126 -6.37 8.10 25.40
N VAL A 127 -5.61 7.72 24.37
CA VAL A 127 -4.16 7.53 24.41
C VAL A 127 -3.47 8.85 24.04
N PRO A 128 -2.47 9.34 24.82
CA PRO A 128 -1.75 10.55 24.50
C PRO A 128 -1.14 10.48 23.10
N ILE A 129 -1.36 11.51 22.29
CA ILE A 129 -0.98 11.52 20.87
C ILE A 129 0.54 11.56 20.69
N HIS A 130 1.23 12.45 21.44
CA HIS A 130 2.68 12.55 21.34
C HIS A 130 3.37 11.41 22.09
N SER A 131 4.38 10.82 21.46
CA SER A 131 5.22 9.77 22.06
C SER A 131 5.90 10.26 23.34
N ALA A 132 6.30 11.53 23.38
CA ALA A 132 6.93 12.15 24.56
C ALA A 132 6.02 12.21 25.80
N ASP A 133 4.70 12.26 25.62
CA ASP A 133 3.73 12.30 26.72
C ASP A 133 3.42 10.90 27.28
N ARG A 134 3.80 9.84 26.59
CA ARG A 134 3.69 8.44 27.04
C ARG A 134 4.99 8.02 27.72
N THR A 135 5.12 8.31 28.99
CA THR A 135 6.36 8.08 29.77
C THR A 135 6.50 6.64 30.25
N GLU A 136 5.37 5.97 30.47
CA GLU A 136 5.35 4.56 30.89
C GLU A 136 5.62 3.63 29.68
N LEU A 137 6.02 2.38 29.95
CA LEU A 137 6.24 1.37 28.91
C LEU A 137 4.97 1.14 28.07
N LEU A 138 3.81 1.12 28.72
CA LEU A 138 2.51 0.82 28.11
C LEU A 138 1.54 2.01 28.26
N PRO A 139 0.61 2.23 27.29
CA PRO A 139 0.57 1.53 26.02
C PRO A 139 1.71 1.94 25.09
N LEU A 140 2.25 0.96 24.36
CA LEU A 140 3.23 1.19 23.33
C LEU A 140 2.52 1.44 21.99
N VAL A 141 2.85 2.51 21.27
CA VAL A 141 2.29 2.82 19.95
C VAL A 141 3.32 2.50 18.88
N ILE A 142 3.00 1.51 18.04
CA ILE A 142 3.86 1.06 16.97
C ILE A 142 3.18 1.24 15.60
N ALA A 143 3.96 1.40 14.55
CA ALA A 143 3.44 1.51 13.19
C ALA A 143 4.30 0.75 12.18
N GLY A 144 3.66 0.24 11.14
CA GLY A 144 4.30 -0.38 9.99
C GLY A 144 3.53 -0.10 8.70
N GLY A 145 3.94 -0.72 7.61
CA GLY A 145 3.31 -0.56 6.29
C GLY A 145 4.15 0.31 5.35
N THR A 146 3.66 0.52 4.14
CA THR A 146 4.44 1.18 3.08
C THR A 146 4.78 2.64 3.41
N ALA A 147 3.85 3.37 4.05
CA ALA A 147 4.08 4.76 4.43
C ALA A 147 5.15 4.91 5.53
N ALA A 148 5.39 3.87 6.33
CA ALA A 148 6.45 3.85 7.34
C ALA A 148 7.87 3.89 6.74
N LEU A 149 8.04 3.70 5.43
CA LEU A 149 9.34 3.83 4.76
C LEU A 149 9.82 5.28 4.62
N ASN A 150 8.95 6.26 4.90
CA ASN A 150 9.33 7.60 5.33
C ASN A 150 8.66 7.86 6.68
N PRO A 151 9.28 7.49 7.81
CA PRO A 151 8.66 7.58 9.14
C PRO A 151 8.58 9.00 9.68
N GLU A 152 9.36 9.93 9.14
CA GLU A 152 9.57 11.26 9.71
C GLU A 152 8.30 12.11 9.89
N PRO A 153 7.31 12.11 8.97
CA PRO A 153 6.07 12.86 9.20
C PRO A 153 5.28 12.44 10.44
N MET A 154 5.44 11.19 10.88
CA MET A 154 4.74 10.62 12.04
C MET A 154 5.63 10.36 13.25
N ALA A 155 6.89 10.79 13.19
CA ALA A 155 7.93 10.47 14.18
C ALA A 155 7.60 10.96 15.61
N ASP A 156 6.88 12.08 15.76
CA ASP A 156 6.51 12.62 17.05
C ASP A 156 5.37 11.85 17.75
N PHE A 157 4.64 11.02 17.00
CA PHE A 157 3.43 10.34 17.47
C PHE A 157 3.64 8.83 17.72
N ILE A 158 4.62 8.22 17.07
CA ILE A 158 4.84 6.77 17.10
C ILE A 158 6.10 6.46 17.93
N ASP A 159 6.02 5.45 18.80
CA ASP A 159 7.17 5.05 19.62
C ASP A 159 8.16 4.21 18.82
N ILE A 160 7.65 3.33 17.94
CA ILE A 160 8.45 2.41 17.12
C ILE A 160 7.84 2.25 15.74
N PHE A 161 8.65 2.36 14.68
CA PHE A 161 8.29 1.88 13.35
C PHE A 161 8.92 0.54 13.03
N LEU A 162 8.14 -0.33 12.41
CA LEU A 162 8.53 -1.63 11.91
C LEU A 162 8.71 -1.56 10.40
N LEU A 163 9.96 -1.55 9.94
CA LEU A 163 10.32 -1.31 8.56
C LEU A 163 10.50 -2.63 7.80
N GLY A 164 9.55 -2.94 6.93
CA GLY A 164 9.59 -4.13 6.09
C GLY A 164 8.47 -5.13 6.37
N GLU A 165 8.81 -6.41 6.38
CA GLU A 165 7.86 -7.52 6.55
C GLU A 165 7.78 -7.92 8.02
N GLY A 166 6.56 -7.92 8.56
CA GLY A 166 6.32 -7.94 10.00
C GLY A 166 6.17 -9.32 10.62
N GLU A 167 6.07 -10.40 9.85
CA GLU A 167 5.70 -11.72 10.38
C GLU A 167 6.63 -12.22 11.49
N GLU A 168 7.94 -12.11 11.28
CA GLU A 168 8.93 -12.47 12.30
C GLU A 168 9.19 -11.30 13.27
N MET A 169 9.30 -10.08 12.73
CA MET A 169 9.69 -8.88 13.49
C MET A 169 8.67 -8.51 14.56
N ASN A 170 7.36 -8.63 14.29
CA ASN A 170 6.34 -8.40 15.29
C ASN A 170 6.47 -9.38 16.46
N ASN A 171 6.67 -10.67 16.15
CA ASN A 171 6.79 -11.69 17.19
C ASN A 171 8.04 -11.46 18.05
N GLU A 172 9.20 -11.14 17.43
CA GLU A 172 10.43 -10.78 18.17
C GLU A 172 10.20 -9.57 19.10
N LEU A 173 9.48 -8.55 18.64
CA LEU A 173 9.17 -7.38 19.46
C LEU A 173 8.21 -7.72 20.63
N LEU A 174 7.19 -8.55 20.36
CA LEU A 174 6.22 -8.97 21.38
C LEU A 174 6.84 -9.93 22.41
N GLU A 175 7.75 -10.83 21.99
CA GLU A 175 8.55 -11.66 22.90
C GLU A 175 9.41 -10.79 23.82
N MET A 176 10.08 -9.78 23.28
CA MET A 176 10.85 -8.82 24.08
C MET A 176 9.96 -8.00 25.01
N LEU A 177 8.74 -7.65 24.61
CA LEU A 177 7.79 -6.94 25.46
C LEU A 177 7.30 -7.81 26.63
N HIS A 178 7.07 -9.10 26.38
CA HIS A 178 6.75 -10.08 27.42
C HIS A 178 7.88 -10.17 28.45
N GLU A 179 9.14 -10.24 28.01
CA GLU A 179 10.30 -10.19 28.91
C GLU A 179 10.35 -8.86 29.68
N ALA A 180 10.12 -7.73 29.01
CA ALA A 180 10.15 -6.40 29.61
C ALA A 180 9.10 -6.24 30.73
N LYS A 181 7.89 -6.73 30.53
CA LYS A 181 6.81 -6.75 31.55
C LYS A 181 7.22 -7.61 32.76
N THR A 182 7.78 -8.81 32.49
CA THR A 182 8.20 -9.73 33.55
C THR A 182 9.36 -9.16 34.37
N CYS A 183 10.33 -8.51 33.72
CA CYS A 183 11.52 -7.96 34.35
C CYS A 183 11.33 -6.52 34.88
N GLY A 184 10.20 -5.86 34.59
CA GLY A 184 9.92 -4.49 35.01
C GLY A 184 10.82 -3.45 34.34
N TRP A 185 11.11 -3.60 33.04
CA TRP A 185 11.92 -2.62 32.29
C TRP A 185 11.17 -1.30 32.15
N THR A 186 11.93 -0.23 32.19
CA THR A 186 11.44 1.09 31.81
C THR A 186 11.26 1.18 30.29
N LYS A 187 10.44 2.12 29.82
CA LYS A 187 10.29 2.40 28.39
C LYS A 187 11.62 2.68 27.70
N ALA A 188 12.51 3.46 28.34
CA ALA A 188 13.84 3.78 27.81
C ALA A 188 14.73 2.54 27.62
N GLU A 189 14.73 1.61 28.58
CA GLU A 189 15.45 0.35 28.49
C GLU A 189 14.88 -0.53 27.36
N PHE A 190 13.55 -0.63 27.27
CA PHE A 190 12.89 -1.38 26.21
C PHE A 190 13.23 -0.82 24.81
N LEU A 191 13.05 0.48 24.60
CA LEU A 191 13.34 1.12 23.31
C LEU A 191 14.79 0.96 22.87
N LYS A 192 15.73 1.05 23.82
CA LYS A 192 17.18 0.83 23.54
C LYS A 192 17.46 -0.58 23.07
N LYS A 193 16.81 -1.58 23.65
CA LYS A 193 16.94 -2.99 23.23
C LYS A 193 16.19 -3.25 21.91
N ALA A 194 14.97 -2.74 21.78
CA ALA A 194 14.15 -2.89 20.58
C ALA A 194 14.83 -2.32 19.32
N ALA A 195 15.58 -1.22 19.45
CA ALA A 195 16.36 -0.63 18.35
C ALA A 195 17.47 -1.56 17.80
N GLN A 196 17.79 -2.65 18.48
CA GLN A 196 18.75 -3.67 18.00
C GLN A 196 18.07 -4.77 17.16
N ILE A 197 16.74 -4.85 17.16
CA ILE A 197 16.01 -5.77 16.29
C ILE A 197 16.08 -5.23 14.85
N GLY A 198 16.46 -6.07 13.90
CA GLY A 198 16.56 -5.68 12.49
C GLY A 198 15.20 -5.22 11.94
N GLY A 199 15.14 -4.00 11.41
CA GLY A 199 13.92 -3.36 10.90
C GLY A 199 13.20 -2.47 11.90
N VAL A 200 13.63 -2.39 13.14
CA VAL A 200 13.03 -1.53 14.17
C VAL A 200 13.65 -0.13 14.15
N TYR A 201 12.84 0.87 13.87
CA TYR A 201 13.20 2.29 13.94
C TYR A 201 12.52 2.95 15.13
N VAL A 202 13.32 3.54 16.03
CA VAL A 202 12.84 4.29 17.21
C VAL A 202 13.04 5.78 16.95
N PRO A 203 11.98 6.55 16.62
CA PRO A 203 12.11 7.95 16.17
C PRO A 203 12.82 8.88 17.16
N SER A 204 12.65 8.65 18.47
CA SER A 204 13.28 9.45 19.53
C SER A 204 14.80 9.36 19.56
N PHE A 205 15.42 8.40 18.84
CA PHE A 205 16.87 8.24 18.75
C PHE A 205 17.51 9.01 17.59
N TYR A 206 16.69 9.68 16.76
CA TYR A 206 17.16 10.40 15.58
C TYR A 206 16.56 11.80 15.57
N THR A 207 17.43 12.81 15.56
CA THR A 207 17.01 14.23 15.53
C THR A 207 17.50 14.89 14.24
N PRO A 208 16.60 15.31 13.33
CA PRO A 208 17.00 16.02 12.13
C PRO A 208 17.53 17.41 12.48
N VAL A 209 18.67 17.78 11.91
CA VAL A 209 19.26 19.11 11.97
C VAL A 209 19.04 19.79 10.61
N PHE A 210 18.47 20.99 10.61
CA PHE A 210 18.11 21.68 9.39
C PHE A 210 19.10 22.79 9.02
N ASN A 211 19.36 22.94 7.73
CA ASN A 211 20.03 24.10 7.15
C ASN A 211 19.11 25.33 7.17
N PRO A 212 19.67 26.54 7.02
CA PRO A 212 18.88 27.80 6.95
C PRO A 212 17.84 27.81 5.81
N ASP A 213 18.06 27.05 4.74
CA ASP A 213 17.12 26.92 3.60
C ASP A 213 16.01 25.87 3.83
N GLY A 214 15.98 25.24 5.00
CA GLY A 214 14.99 24.25 5.38
C GLY A 214 15.30 22.81 4.92
N THR A 215 16.41 22.57 4.21
CA THR A 215 16.86 21.19 3.91
C THR A 215 17.47 20.53 5.15
N ILE A 216 17.51 19.21 5.18
CA ILE A 216 18.17 18.49 6.27
C ILE A 216 19.69 18.49 6.02
N ASP A 217 20.46 18.96 7.01
CA ASP A 217 21.92 18.85 7.03
C ASP A 217 22.33 17.41 7.37
N ARG A 218 21.89 16.94 8.54
CA ARG A 218 22.19 15.61 9.07
C ARG A 218 21.13 15.16 10.08
N PHE A 219 21.21 13.91 10.46
CA PHE A 219 20.54 13.41 11.66
C PHE A 219 21.56 13.25 12.80
N GLU A 220 21.22 13.78 13.97
CA GLU A 220 21.90 13.45 15.22
C GLU A 220 21.32 12.15 15.77
N ILE A 221 22.20 11.17 15.98
CA ILE A 221 21.81 9.79 16.33
C ILE A 221 22.19 9.52 17.76
N ALA A 222 21.26 9.05 18.58
CA ALA A 222 21.49 8.72 19.97
C ALA A 222 22.50 7.57 20.11
N ASP A 223 23.25 7.57 21.23
CA ASP A 223 24.29 6.59 21.49
C ASP A 223 23.72 5.16 21.54
N GLY A 224 24.30 4.27 20.76
CA GLY A 224 23.86 2.88 20.63
C GLY A 224 22.73 2.62 19.62
N ALA A 225 22.17 3.65 18.98
CA ALA A 225 21.25 3.47 17.86
C ALA A 225 22.01 3.19 16.54
N PRO A 226 21.47 2.38 15.62
CA PRO A 226 22.12 2.13 14.33
C PRO A 226 22.13 3.38 13.45
N ALA A 227 23.19 3.61 12.69
CA ALA A 227 23.31 4.76 11.79
C ALA A 227 22.23 4.77 10.69
N THR A 228 21.82 3.60 10.25
CA THR A 228 20.68 3.37 9.33
C THR A 228 19.95 2.11 9.75
N VAL A 229 18.64 2.11 9.56
CA VAL A 229 17.80 0.95 9.87
C VAL A 229 17.49 0.21 8.58
N GLN A 230 18.04 -1.00 8.44
CA GLN A 230 17.77 -1.85 7.29
C GLN A 230 16.41 -2.52 7.45
N LYS A 231 15.55 -2.42 6.43
CA LYS A 231 14.26 -3.12 6.44
C LYS A 231 14.42 -4.63 6.61
N ARG A 232 13.48 -5.24 7.32
CA ARG A 232 13.37 -6.71 7.43
C ARG A 232 12.64 -7.30 6.24
N ILE A 233 13.04 -8.49 5.81
CA ILE A 233 12.33 -9.29 4.81
C ILE A 233 12.23 -10.75 5.25
N ILE A 234 11.20 -11.44 4.81
CA ILE A 234 11.11 -12.90 4.84
C ILE A 234 11.91 -13.45 3.66
N THR A 235 12.89 -14.27 3.92
CA THR A 235 13.78 -14.80 2.89
C THR A 235 13.23 -16.04 2.18
N ASP A 236 12.38 -16.81 2.84
CA ASP A 236 11.77 -18.05 2.34
C ASP A 236 10.26 -18.02 2.59
N LEU A 237 9.49 -17.72 1.53
CA LEU A 237 8.03 -17.58 1.62
C LEU A 237 7.29 -18.91 1.73
N ASP A 238 7.95 -20.03 1.45
CA ASP A 238 7.34 -21.36 1.62
C ASP A 238 7.29 -21.78 3.09
N LYS A 239 8.16 -21.19 3.92
CA LYS A 239 8.26 -21.52 5.35
C LYS A 239 7.58 -20.53 6.29
N VAL A 240 7.25 -19.34 5.81
CA VAL A 240 6.59 -18.34 6.65
C VAL A 240 5.13 -18.72 6.90
N HIS A 241 4.64 -18.37 8.07
CA HIS A 241 3.22 -18.54 8.40
C HIS A 241 2.32 -17.82 7.38
N PHE A 242 1.28 -18.51 6.94
CA PHE A 242 0.25 -17.95 6.07
C PHE A 242 -1.13 -18.43 6.56
N PRO A 243 -2.11 -17.53 6.79
CA PRO A 243 -3.41 -17.88 7.35
C PRO A 243 -4.23 -18.72 6.36
N LEU A 244 -4.50 -19.97 6.71
CA LEU A 244 -5.36 -20.88 5.93
C LEU A 244 -6.83 -20.79 6.33
N THR A 245 -7.13 -20.13 7.45
CA THR A 245 -8.47 -19.87 7.98
C THR A 245 -8.68 -18.36 8.17
N PRO A 246 -8.61 -17.55 7.08
CA PRO A 246 -8.80 -16.12 7.21
C PRO A 246 -10.21 -15.81 7.70
N ILE A 247 -10.35 -14.67 8.36
CA ILE A 247 -11.65 -14.19 8.84
C ILE A 247 -12.56 -13.94 7.63
N VAL A 248 -13.81 -14.41 7.74
CA VAL A 248 -14.84 -14.20 6.72
C VAL A 248 -15.68 -12.98 7.13
N PRO A 249 -15.69 -11.90 6.34
CA PRO A 249 -16.42 -10.68 6.68
C PRO A 249 -17.93 -10.93 6.82
N SER A 250 -18.56 -10.27 7.81
CA SER A 250 -20.02 -10.33 8.04
C SER A 250 -20.82 -9.38 7.13
N THR A 251 -20.15 -8.52 6.37
CA THR A 251 -20.75 -7.56 5.42
C THR A 251 -19.90 -7.46 4.17
N GLU A 252 -20.47 -6.90 3.10
CA GLU A 252 -19.73 -6.65 1.85
C GLU A 252 -18.45 -5.85 2.11
N VAL A 253 -17.35 -6.33 1.55
CA VAL A 253 -16.03 -5.69 1.56
C VAL A 253 -15.59 -5.37 0.13
N VAL A 254 -14.53 -4.56 -0.02
CA VAL A 254 -14.06 -4.15 -1.36
C VAL A 254 -13.61 -5.35 -2.20
N HIS A 255 -12.99 -6.33 -1.55
CA HIS A 255 -12.53 -7.55 -2.19
C HIS A 255 -13.09 -8.78 -1.48
N ASP A 256 -14.36 -9.11 -1.76
CA ASP A 256 -15.03 -10.31 -1.23
C ASP A 256 -14.55 -11.57 -1.97
N ARG A 257 -13.35 -11.99 -1.66
CA ARG A 257 -12.66 -13.14 -2.26
C ARG A 257 -11.44 -13.52 -1.44
N VAL A 258 -10.99 -14.75 -1.55
CA VAL A 258 -9.71 -15.13 -0.96
C VAL A 258 -8.54 -14.69 -1.84
N ASN A 259 -7.49 -14.20 -1.19
CA ASN A 259 -6.28 -13.73 -1.84
C ASN A 259 -5.17 -14.77 -1.63
N LEU A 260 -4.59 -15.27 -2.72
CA LEU A 260 -3.45 -16.16 -2.73
C LEU A 260 -2.20 -15.39 -3.15
N GLU A 261 -1.29 -15.15 -2.21
CA GLU A 261 -0.05 -14.41 -2.45
C GLU A 261 0.96 -15.28 -3.18
N LEU A 262 1.29 -14.93 -4.44
CA LEU A 262 2.21 -15.69 -5.28
C LEU A 262 3.68 -15.44 -4.93
N PHE A 263 4.03 -14.17 -4.81
CA PHE A 263 5.40 -13.72 -4.55
C PHE A 263 5.41 -12.28 -4.04
N ARG A 264 6.50 -11.89 -3.41
CA ARG A 264 6.81 -10.51 -3.01
C ARG A 264 7.96 -9.95 -3.82
N GLY A 265 7.94 -8.64 -4.04
CA GLY A 265 8.88 -7.94 -4.91
C GLY A 265 8.39 -7.84 -6.34
N CYS A 266 9.23 -7.26 -7.22
CA CYS A 266 8.94 -7.11 -8.63
C CYS A 266 10.23 -7.23 -9.45
N VAL A 267 10.21 -7.99 -10.54
CA VAL A 267 11.36 -8.15 -11.46
C VAL A 267 11.57 -6.93 -12.35
N ARG A 268 10.53 -6.09 -12.46
CA ARG A 268 10.53 -4.92 -13.34
C ARG A 268 11.26 -3.75 -12.67
N GLY A 269 11.64 -2.80 -13.45
CA GLY A 269 12.38 -1.62 -13.02
C GLY A 269 11.66 -0.31 -13.36
N CYS A 270 10.32 -0.26 -13.29
CA CYS A 270 9.57 0.97 -13.55
C CYS A 270 10.05 2.09 -12.63
N ARG A 271 10.55 3.20 -13.20
CA ARG A 271 11.29 4.25 -12.49
C ARG A 271 10.44 5.10 -11.56
N PHE A 272 9.14 5.15 -11.79
CA PHE A 272 8.18 5.85 -10.93
C PHE A 272 7.71 5.01 -9.73
N CYS A 273 7.87 3.69 -9.79
CA CYS A 273 7.19 2.76 -8.90
C CYS A 273 7.98 2.52 -7.60
N GLN A 274 7.49 3.06 -6.48
CA GLN A 274 8.05 2.79 -5.15
C GLN A 274 8.04 1.30 -4.83
N ALA A 275 6.89 0.64 -5.00
CA ALA A 275 6.71 -0.79 -4.69
C ALA A 275 7.70 -1.68 -5.44
N GLY A 276 8.00 -1.37 -6.71
CA GLY A 276 8.98 -2.09 -7.52
C GLY A 276 10.43 -2.00 -7.01
N HIS A 277 10.72 -1.10 -6.08
CA HIS A 277 12.04 -0.92 -5.45
C HIS A 277 12.05 -1.35 -3.99
N VAL A 278 11.06 -0.91 -3.21
CA VAL A 278 11.05 -1.18 -1.76
C VAL A 278 10.72 -2.63 -1.41
N TYR A 279 10.07 -3.39 -2.28
CA TYR A 279 9.79 -4.82 -2.05
C TYR A 279 10.83 -5.75 -2.67
N ARG A 280 11.91 -5.23 -3.28
CA ARG A 280 13.06 -6.06 -3.70
C ARG A 280 13.77 -6.70 -2.51
N PRO A 281 14.36 -7.88 -2.70
CA PRO A 281 14.40 -8.76 -3.87
C PRO A 281 13.08 -9.49 -4.09
N ILE A 282 12.91 -10.12 -5.26
CA ILE A 282 11.78 -11.01 -5.52
C ILE A 282 11.95 -12.32 -4.74
N ARG A 283 10.86 -12.84 -4.18
CA ARG A 283 10.77 -14.14 -3.49
C ARG A 283 9.42 -14.72 -3.80
N ALA A 284 9.39 -15.93 -4.34
CA ALA A 284 8.19 -16.61 -4.79
C ALA A 284 7.90 -17.84 -3.94
N LYS A 285 6.62 -18.17 -3.79
CA LYS A 285 6.18 -19.45 -3.25
C LYS A 285 6.22 -20.53 -4.33
N SER A 286 6.41 -21.79 -3.94
CA SER A 286 6.33 -22.93 -4.84
C SER A 286 4.89 -23.15 -5.36
N PRO A 287 4.72 -23.64 -6.59
CA PRO A 287 3.39 -23.86 -7.16
C PRO A 287 2.59 -24.94 -6.41
N GLU A 288 3.25 -25.93 -5.85
CA GLU A 288 2.64 -26.98 -5.03
C GLU A 288 2.01 -26.40 -3.76
N LEU A 289 2.79 -25.60 -3.01
CA LEU A 289 2.30 -24.92 -1.81
C LEU A 289 1.13 -23.99 -2.13
N LEU A 290 1.24 -23.22 -3.21
CA LEU A 290 0.17 -22.33 -3.64
C LEU A 290 -1.12 -23.09 -3.99
N ALA A 291 -1.01 -24.22 -4.66
CA ALA A 291 -2.18 -25.04 -4.98
C ALA A 291 -2.85 -25.60 -3.72
N GLU A 292 -2.06 -26.04 -2.72
CA GLU A 292 -2.56 -26.49 -1.42
C GLU A 292 -3.21 -25.36 -0.63
N GLN A 293 -2.52 -24.22 -0.52
CA GLN A 293 -3.05 -23.04 0.16
C GLN A 293 -4.35 -22.54 -0.49
N GLY A 294 -4.41 -22.46 -1.81
CA GLY A 294 -5.61 -22.03 -2.53
C GLY A 294 -6.83 -22.92 -2.25
N LYS A 295 -6.65 -24.23 -2.27
CA LYS A 295 -7.71 -25.21 -1.95
C LYS A 295 -8.14 -25.10 -0.48
N ALA A 296 -7.19 -24.97 0.45
CA ALA A 296 -7.47 -24.82 1.87
C ALA A 296 -8.25 -23.53 2.16
N LEU A 297 -7.83 -22.40 1.59
CA LEU A 297 -8.53 -21.12 1.72
C LEU A 297 -9.98 -21.20 1.24
N LEU A 298 -10.22 -21.74 0.04
CA LEU A 298 -11.57 -21.90 -0.51
C LEU A 298 -12.45 -22.80 0.35
N LYS A 299 -11.87 -23.91 0.88
CA LYS A 299 -12.59 -24.83 1.77
C LYS A 299 -12.96 -24.19 3.11
N ASN A 300 -12.03 -23.43 3.70
CA ASN A 300 -12.18 -22.90 5.06
C ASN A 300 -13.00 -21.60 5.12
N THR A 301 -13.19 -20.93 3.99
CA THR A 301 -13.98 -19.68 3.91
C THR A 301 -15.32 -19.86 3.20
N GLY A 302 -15.46 -20.87 2.34
CA GLY A 302 -16.62 -21.01 1.46
C GLY A 302 -16.67 -19.96 0.34
N SER A 303 -15.59 -19.22 0.11
CA SER A 303 -15.52 -18.18 -0.94
C SER A 303 -15.73 -18.78 -2.34
N GLN A 304 -16.43 -18.02 -3.19
CA GLN A 304 -16.68 -18.39 -4.59
C GLN A 304 -15.69 -17.75 -5.56
N ASP A 305 -14.74 -16.96 -5.06
CA ASP A 305 -13.71 -16.30 -5.88
C ASP A 305 -12.34 -16.40 -5.20
N ILE A 306 -11.31 -16.71 -5.98
CA ILE A 306 -9.90 -16.68 -5.59
C ILE A 306 -9.11 -15.75 -6.50
N THR A 307 -8.25 -14.93 -5.91
CA THR A 307 -7.38 -14.00 -6.62
C THR A 307 -5.91 -14.39 -6.43
N LEU A 308 -5.16 -14.47 -7.53
CA LEU A 308 -3.71 -14.65 -7.51
C LEU A 308 -3.03 -13.28 -7.38
N LEU A 309 -2.57 -12.96 -6.17
CA LEU A 309 -2.10 -11.62 -5.80
C LEU A 309 -0.58 -11.52 -5.89
N SER A 310 -0.09 -10.48 -6.59
CA SER A 310 1.30 -10.02 -6.59
C SER A 310 1.40 -8.65 -7.25
N LEU A 311 2.59 -8.04 -7.25
CA LEU A 311 2.84 -6.78 -7.98
C LEU A 311 2.83 -6.97 -9.51
N SER A 312 2.99 -8.20 -10.01
CA SER A 312 2.98 -8.51 -11.45
C SER A 312 2.72 -9.99 -11.67
N SER A 313 1.45 -10.42 -11.53
CA SER A 313 1.09 -11.85 -11.49
C SER A 313 1.50 -12.61 -12.75
N SER A 314 1.50 -11.95 -13.93
CA SER A 314 1.99 -12.55 -15.18
C SER A 314 3.50 -12.82 -15.21
N ASP A 315 4.26 -12.29 -14.27
CA ASP A 315 5.70 -12.55 -14.15
C ASP A 315 6.03 -13.76 -13.23
N TYR A 316 5.01 -14.42 -12.66
CA TYR A 316 5.21 -15.64 -11.90
C TYR A 316 5.63 -16.78 -12.84
N ARG A 317 6.79 -17.39 -12.57
CA ARG A 317 7.45 -18.35 -13.47
C ARG A 317 6.59 -19.61 -13.76
N HIS A 318 5.82 -20.06 -12.77
CA HIS A 318 4.97 -21.25 -12.82
C HIS A 318 3.47 -20.93 -12.97
N LEU A 319 3.14 -19.76 -13.56
CA LEU A 319 1.76 -19.28 -13.63
C LEU A 319 0.82 -20.25 -14.35
N SER A 320 1.24 -20.83 -15.47
CA SER A 320 0.43 -21.77 -16.25
C SER A 320 0.09 -23.02 -15.45
N GLU A 321 1.11 -23.65 -14.87
CA GLU A 321 0.99 -24.85 -14.04
C GLU A 321 0.07 -24.62 -12.84
N LEU A 322 0.25 -23.51 -12.12
CA LEU A 322 -0.60 -23.13 -10.99
C LEU A 322 -2.05 -22.88 -11.43
N CYS A 323 -2.26 -22.15 -12.53
CA CYS A 323 -3.59 -21.89 -13.05
C CYS A 323 -4.30 -23.18 -13.46
N ASP A 324 -3.61 -24.12 -14.13
CA ASP A 324 -4.18 -25.40 -14.50
C ASP A 324 -4.62 -26.20 -13.27
N GLY A 325 -3.74 -26.34 -12.28
CA GLY A 325 -4.04 -27.06 -11.04
C GLY A 325 -5.18 -26.45 -10.21
N LEU A 326 -5.29 -25.10 -10.19
CA LEU A 326 -6.39 -24.42 -9.51
C LEU A 326 -7.69 -24.46 -10.31
N LEU A 327 -7.64 -24.30 -11.63
CA LEU A 327 -8.84 -24.33 -12.49
C LEU A 327 -9.48 -25.72 -12.51
N ASP A 328 -8.70 -26.79 -12.46
CA ASP A 328 -9.23 -28.17 -12.34
C ASP A 328 -10.01 -28.38 -11.03
N TYR A 329 -9.65 -27.68 -9.97
CA TYR A 329 -10.40 -27.65 -8.72
C TYR A 329 -11.60 -26.71 -8.76
N CYS A 330 -11.46 -25.52 -9.36
CA CYS A 330 -12.42 -24.42 -9.34
C CYS A 330 -13.57 -24.60 -10.35
N GLU A 331 -13.28 -25.03 -11.61
CA GLU A 331 -14.29 -25.15 -12.68
C GLU A 331 -15.47 -26.05 -12.29
N PRO A 332 -15.28 -27.27 -11.75
CA PRO A 332 -16.39 -28.14 -11.36
C PRO A 332 -17.24 -27.58 -10.21
N ARG A 333 -16.71 -26.60 -9.46
CA ARG A 333 -17.35 -25.97 -8.29
C ARG A 333 -17.90 -24.59 -8.59
N SER A 334 -17.79 -24.13 -9.85
CA SER A 334 -18.17 -22.77 -10.27
C SER A 334 -17.47 -21.66 -9.48
N ILE A 335 -16.24 -21.89 -9.02
CA ILE A 335 -15.40 -20.90 -8.33
C ILE A 335 -14.66 -20.06 -9.35
N GLY A 336 -14.68 -18.74 -9.19
CA GLY A 336 -13.98 -17.78 -10.03
C GLY A 336 -12.48 -17.72 -9.69
N LEU A 337 -11.60 -17.75 -10.71
CA LEU A 337 -10.17 -17.44 -10.57
C LEU A 337 -9.87 -16.10 -11.22
N SER A 338 -9.20 -15.19 -10.49
CA SER A 338 -8.90 -13.82 -10.93
C SER A 338 -7.40 -13.54 -10.94
N LEU A 339 -6.95 -12.85 -11.99
CA LEU A 339 -5.57 -12.37 -12.18
C LEU A 339 -5.57 -10.85 -12.35
N PRO A 340 -5.52 -10.06 -11.27
CA PRO A 340 -5.71 -8.61 -11.35
C PRO A 340 -4.52 -7.85 -11.97
N SER A 341 -3.29 -8.36 -11.84
CA SER A 341 -2.05 -7.68 -12.26
C SER A 341 -1.49 -8.27 -13.55
N LEU A 342 -2.35 -8.39 -14.57
CA LEU A 342 -1.92 -8.85 -15.89
C LEU A 342 -1.19 -7.74 -16.64
N ARG A 343 -0.03 -8.08 -17.20
CA ARG A 343 0.69 -7.22 -18.13
C ARG A 343 0.35 -7.57 -19.56
N ALA A 344 0.39 -6.55 -20.42
CA ALA A 344 0.09 -6.73 -21.85
C ALA A 344 1.12 -7.58 -22.60
N ASP A 345 2.37 -7.63 -22.10
CA ASP A 345 3.49 -8.34 -22.74
C ASP A 345 3.55 -9.86 -22.42
N ASN A 346 2.69 -10.37 -21.52
CA ASN A 346 2.77 -11.78 -21.08
C ASN A 346 1.37 -12.40 -20.90
N PHE A 347 0.59 -12.40 -21.99
CA PHE A 347 -0.82 -12.77 -21.98
C PHE A 347 -1.04 -14.15 -22.64
N SER A 348 -1.48 -15.15 -21.86
CA SER A 348 -1.85 -16.48 -22.36
C SER A 348 -3.34 -16.54 -22.73
N ILE A 349 -3.63 -16.77 -24.01
CA ILE A 349 -4.99 -16.91 -24.54
C ILE A 349 -5.71 -18.11 -23.91
N GLU A 350 -4.99 -19.21 -23.72
CA GLU A 350 -5.56 -20.46 -23.20
C GLU A 350 -6.05 -20.31 -21.76
N ILE A 351 -5.22 -19.72 -20.90
CA ILE A 351 -5.60 -19.39 -19.52
C ILE A 351 -6.81 -18.45 -19.52
N MET A 352 -6.82 -17.43 -20.38
CA MET A 352 -7.92 -16.49 -20.45
C MET A 352 -9.23 -17.13 -20.89
N HIS A 353 -9.21 -18.06 -21.82
CA HIS A 353 -10.43 -18.79 -22.23
C HIS A 353 -10.98 -19.66 -21.08
N ARG A 354 -10.13 -20.25 -20.26
CA ARG A 354 -10.57 -21.01 -19.08
C ARG A 354 -11.15 -20.08 -18.01
N LEU A 355 -10.47 -18.98 -17.70
CA LEU A 355 -10.95 -17.97 -16.74
C LEU A 355 -12.30 -17.36 -17.12
N GLN A 356 -12.60 -17.20 -18.41
CA GLN A 356 -13.88 -16.66 -18.89
C GLN A 356 -15.08 -17.55 -18.60
N LYS A 357 -14.89 -18.86 -18.46
CA LYS A 357 -16.01 -19.79 -18.22
C LYS A 357 -16.71 -19.51 -16.89
N THR A 358 -15.97 -19.02 -15.91
CA THR A 358 -16.48 -18.80 -14.55
C THR A 358 -17.00 -17.38 -14.32
N ARG A 359 -16.30 -16.34 -14.80
CA ARG A 359 -16.74 -14.94 -14.64
C ARG A 359 -16.15 -14.01 -15.70
N LYS A 360 -16.98 -13.11 -16.28
CA LYS A 360 -16.54 -12.04 -17.19
C LYS A 360 -16.34 -10.76 -16.40
N SER A 361 -15.10 -10.37 -16.15
CA SER A 361 -14.73 -9.04 -15.65
C SER A 361 -14.15 -8.18 -16.77
N GLY A 362 -14.20 -6.84 -16.64
CA GLY A 362 -13.47 -5.94 -17.52
C GLY A 362 -11.96 -6.15 -17.41
N LEU A 363 -11.23 -5.90 -18.49
CA LEU A 363 -9.77 -5.94 -18.49
C LEU A 363 -9.20 -4.56 -18.22
N THR A 364 -8.14 -4.52 -17.43
CA THR A 364 -7.41 -3.30 -17.09
C THR A 364 -5.95 -3.46 -17.50
N PHE A 365 -5.45 -2.49 -18.27
CA PHE A 365 -4.05 -2.40 -18.65
C PHE A 365 -3.49 -1.05 -18.21
N ALA A 366 -2.23 -1.02 -17.85
CA ALA A 366 -1.54 0.17 -17.38
C ALA A 366 -0.31 0.47 -18.26
N PRO A 367 -0.48 1.09 -19.45
CA PRO A 367 0.63 1.55 -20.26
C PRO A 367 1.45 2.65 -19.58
N GLU A 368 0.81 3.43 -18.69
CA GLU A 368 1.32 4.54 -17.87
C GLU A 368 1.64 5.80 -18.69
N ALA A 369 2.05 5.68 -19.95
CA ALA A 369 2.38 6.80 -20.83
C ALA A 369 1.84 6.59 -22.26
N GLY A 370 1.52 7.68 -22.95
CA GLY A 370 0.91 7.65 -24.29
C GLY A 370 1.89 7.26 -25.40
N SER A 371 3.12 7.78 -25.36
CA SER A 371 4.14 7.51 -26.39
C SER A 371 5.09 6.38 -25.99
N GLN A 372 5.70 5.73 -26.99
CA GLN A 372 6.74 4.73 -26.75
C GLN A 372 7.96 5.36 -26.07
N ARG A 373 8.39 6.56 -26.52
CA ARG A 373 9.48 7.30 -25.94
C ARG A 373 9.31 7.46 -24.41
N LEU A 374 8.14 7.89 -23.98
CA LEU A 374 7.90 8.12 -22.55
C LEU A 374 7.74 6.80 -21.80
N ARG A 375 7.16 5.73 -22.41
CA ARG A 375 7.16 4.39 -21.82
C ARG A 375 8.58 3.86 -21.58
N ASP A 376 9.50 4.14 -22.51
CA ASP A 376 10.91 3.77 -22.38
C ASP A 376 11.60 4.61 -21.31
N ALA A 377 11.33 5.93 -21.26
CA ALA A 377 11.85 6.82 -20.22
C ALA A 377 11.47 6.37 -18.81
N ILE A 378 10.24 5.90 -18.59
CA ILE A 378 9.80 5.38 -17.29
C ILE A 378 10.12 3.89 -17.09
N ASN A 379 10.81 3.25 -18.04
CA ASN A 379 11.17 1.82 -18.03
C ASN A 379 9.96 0.89 -17.84
N LYS A 380 8.84 1.21 -18.51
CA LYS A 380 7.62 0.40 -18.39
C LYS A 380 7.74 -0.94 -19.11
N ASN A 381 8.59 -1.01 -20.15
CA ASN A 381 8.84 -2.23 -20.95
C ASN A 381 7.53 -2.84 -21.49
N VAL A 382 6.66 -2.02 -22.07
CA VAL A 382 5.45 -2.42 -22.80
C VAL A 382 5.43 -1.65 -24.12
N THR A 383 5.41 -2.38 -25.22
CA THR A 383 5.31 -1.77 -26.55
C THR A 383 3.86 -1.50 -26.93
N GLU A 384 3.66 -0.60 -27.88
CA GLU A 384 2.33 -0.34 -28.45
C GLU A 384 1.77 -1.60 -29.12
N GLU A 385 2.62 -2.33 -29.86
CA GLU A 385 2.24 -3.58 -30.53
C GLU A 385 1.76 -4.64 -29.54
N GLU A 386 2.47 -4.85 -28.43
CA GLU A 386 2.08 -5.79 -27.38
C GLU A 386 0.73 -5.41 -26.76
N LEU A 387 0.51 -4.14 -26.47
CA LEU A 387 -0.76 -3.66 -25.94
C LEU A 387 -1.91 -3.88 -26.93
N LEU A 388 -1.73 -3.49 -28.21
CA LEU A 388 -2.76 -3.64 -29.24
C LEU A 388 -3.04 -5.12 -29.54
N ASN A 389 -2.02 -5.96 -29.56
CA ASN A 389 -2.18 -7.41 -29.71
C ASN A 389 -2.98 -8.01 -28.56
N THR A 390 -2.69 -7.62 -27.33
CA THR A 390 -3.45 -8.07 -26.15
C THR A 390 -4.90 -7.60 -26.20
N CYS A 391 -5.16 -6.36 -26.61
CA CYS A 391 -6.51 -5.86 -26.84
C CYS A 391 -7.23 -6.64 -27.96
N ARG A 392 -6.54 -6.98 -29.07
CA ARG A 392 -7.06 -7.83 -30.14
C ARG A 392 -7.53 -9.17 -29.60
N LEU A 393 -6.68 -9.87 -28.87
CA LEU A 393 -6.99 -11.17 -28.27
C LEU A 393 -8.17 -11.10 -27.31
N ALA A 394 -8.25 -10.03 -26.51
CA ALA A 394 -9.37 -9.77 -25.63
C ALA A 394 -10.69 -9.60 -26.43
N PHE A 395 -10.69 -8.83 -27.50
CA PHE A 395 -11.88 -8.59 -28.34
C PHE A 395 -12.32 -9.84 -29.11
N GLU A 396 -11.38 -10.63 -29.62
CA GLU A 396 -11.65 -11.95 -30.21
C GLU A 396 -12.22 -12.92 -29.17
N GLY A 397 -11.78 -12.83 -27.93
CA GLY A 397 -12.34 -13.55 -26.77
C GLY A 397 -13.74 -13.07 -26.34
N GLY A 398 -14.23 -11.92 -26.86
CA GLY A 398 -15.55 -11.40 -26.59
C GLY A 398 -15.65 -10.39 -25.46
N TRP A 399 -14.52 -9.86 -24.96
CA TRP A 399 -14.53 -8.68 -24.10
C TRP A 399 -14.95 -7.45 -24.87
N ASN A 400 -15.64 -6.54 -24.19
CA ASN A 400 -16.09 -5.27 -24.76
C ASN A 400 -15.87 -4.07 -23.82
N THR A 401 -15.16 -4.31 -22.71
CA THR A 401 -14.79 -3.24 -21.76
C THR A 401 -13.31 -3.35 -21.47
N ILE A 402 -12.57 -2.27 -21.77
CA ILE A 402 -11.13 -2.14 -21.46
C ILE A 402 -10.93 -0.84 -20.72
N LYS A 403 -10.12 -0.89 -19.66
CA LYS A 403 -9.66 0.27 -18.92
C LYS A 403 -8.15 0.44 -19.09
N LEU A 404 -7.73 1.65 -19.41
CA LEU A 404 -6.33 2.04 -19.62
C LEU A 404 -5.94 3.05 -18.54
N TYR A 405 -4.88 2.77 -17.81
CA TYR A 405 -4.31 3.68 -16.81
C TYR A 405 -3.08 4.40 -17.34
N PHE A 406 -3.00 5.71 -17.07
CA PHE A 406 -1.88 6.58 -17.40
C PHE A 406 -1.57 7.50 -16.23
N MET A 407 -0.36 8.06 -16.24
CA MET A 407 0.06 9.16 -15.38
C MET A 407 0.31 10.41 -16.21
N LEU A 408 0.00 11.59 -15.65
CA LEU A 408 0.37 12.89 -16.19
C LEU A 408 1.37 13.57 -15.25
N GLY A 409 2.33 14.29 -15.82
CA GLY A 409 3.38 14.96 -15.08
C GLY A 409 4.62 14.11 -14.86
N LEU A 410 4.79 13.04 -15.61
CA LEU A 410 6.01 12.22 -15.59
C LEU A 410 7.25 13.05 -15.98
N PRO A 411 8.42 12.76 -15.40
CA PRO A 411 9.67 13.38 -15.85
C PRO A 411 9.88 13.19 -17.36
N THR A 412 10.32 14.23 -18.03
CA THR A 412 10.53 14.34 -19.50
C THR A 412 9.25 14.32 -20.37
N GLU A 413 8.05 14.33 -19.77
CA GLU A 413 6.77 14.35 -20.50
C GLU A 413 6.61 15.62 -21.33
N THR A 414 6.18 15.46 -22.60
CA THR A 414 5.81 16.54 -23.52
C THR A 414 4.32 16.49 -23.88
N ASP A 415 3.82 17.54 -24.54
CA ASP A 415 2.43 17.57 -25.00
C ASP A 415 2.13 16.47 -26.03
N GLU A 416 3.12 16.09 -26.84
CA GLU A 416 3.02 14.98 -27.80
C GLU A 416 2.80 13.64 -27.07
N ASP A 417 3.44 13.43 -25.92
CA ASP A 417 3.25 12.23 -25.13
C ASP A 417 1.83 12.14 -24.56
N ILE A 418 1.26 13.30 -24.16
CA ILE A 418 -0.12 13.40 -23.68
C ILE A 418 -1.11 13.13 -24.82
N LEU A 419 -0.90 13.71 -26.00
CA LEU A 419 -1.72 13.46 -27.18
C LEU A 419 -1.66 12.00 -27.61
N GLY A 420 -0.51 11.35 -27.42
CA GLY A 420 -0.32 9.92 -27.64
C GLY A 420 -1.28 9.05 -26.82
N ILE A 421 -1.77 9.51 -25.66
CA ILE A 421 -2.80 8.79 -24.88
C ILE A 421 -4.12 8.72 -25.65
N ALA A 422 -4.55 9.83 -26.26
CA ALA A 422 -5.77 9.87 -27.07
C ALA A 422 -5.62 9.02 -28.34
N GLU A 423 -4.46 9.06 -28.97
CA GLU A 423 -4.17 8.24 -30.15
C GLU A 423 -4.20 6.75 -29.81
N LEU A 424 -3.53 6.32 -28.75
CA LEU A 424 -3.51 4.93 -28.29
C LEU A 424 -4.93 4.43 -27.95
N ALA A 425 -5.77 5.25 -27.33
CA ALA A 425 -7.17 4.91 -27.08
C ALA A 425 -7.97 4.74 -28.38
N ASN A 426 -7.70 5.56 -29.40
CA ASN A 426 -8.31 5.44 -30.73
C ASN A 426 -7.84 4.17 -31.46
N GLN A 427 -6.56 3.79 -31.33
CA GLN A 427 -6.02 2.55 -31.90
C GLN A 427 -6.66 1.32 -31.23
N VAL A 428 -6.86 1.33 -29.92
CA VAL A 428 -7.59 0.28 -29.21
C VAL A 428 -9.05 0.19 -29.71
N LEU A 429 -9.70 1.33 -29.93
CA LEU A 429 -11.06 1.36 -30.50
C LEU A 429 -11.08 0.83 -31.95
N HIS A 430 -10.07 1.15 -32.74
CA HIS A 430 -9.90 0.63 -34.10
C HIS A 430 -9.70 -0.90 -34.08
N THR A 431 -8.86 -1.40 -33.21
CA THR A 431 -8.63 -2.84 -32.98
C THR A 431 -9.94 -3.57 -32.64
N TRP A 432 -10.80 -2.98 -31.79
CA TRP A 432 -12.13 -3.54 -31.54
C TRP A 432 -12.99 -3.60 -32.81
N ARG A 433 -12.99 -2.53 -33.62
CA ARG A 433 -13.78 -2.50 -34.89
C ARG A 433 -13.36 -3.60 -35.86
N LEU A 434 -12.08 -3.96 -35.89
CA LEU A 434 -11.55 -5.01 -36.76
C LEU A 434 -11.85 -6.40 -36.22
N TYR A 435 -11.64 -6.65 -34.93
CA TYR A 435 -11.50 -7.99 -34.37
C TYR A 435 -12.61 -8.42 -33.41
N ALA A 436 -13.54 -7.52 -33.03
CA ALA A 436 -14.58 -7.87 -32.09
C ALA A 436 -15.51 -8.97 -32.63
N LYS A 437 -15.68 -10.03 -31.83
CA LYS A 437 -16.53 -11.18 -32.16
C LYS A 437 -18.01 -10.83 -32.22
N ASN A 438 -18.45 -9.85 -31.40
CA ASN A 438 -19.84 -9.36 -31.38
C ASN A 438 -19.88 -7.85 -31.28
N LYS A 439 -20.13 -7.20 -32.41
CA LYS A 439 -20.19 -5.74 -32.50
C LYS A 439 -21.50 -5.13 -32.00
N ASN A 440 -22.57 -5.95 -31.85
CA ASN A 440 -23.88 -5.48 -31.41
C ASN A 440 -23.90 -5.00 -29.94
N ARG A 441 -22.97 -5.49 -29.12
CA ARG A 441 -22.85 -5.08 -27.70
C ARG A 441 -22.15 -3.75 -27.50
N GLY A 442 -21.57 -3.18 -28.55
CA GLY A 442 -20.72 -2.00 -28.44
C GLY A 442 -19.42 -2.25 -27.69
N VAL A 443 -18.63 -1.21 -27.51
CA VAL A 443 -17.40 -1.22 -26.71
C VAL A 443 -17.36 -0.02 -25.77
N ARG A 444 -16.78 -0.19 -24.60
CA ARG A 444 -16.43 0.89 -23.69
C ARG A 444 -14.95 0.83 -23.37
N ILE A 445 -14.23 1.89 -23.74
CA ILE A 445 -12.84 2.10 -23.38
C ILE A 445 -12.81 3.21 -22.33
N THR A 446 -12.20 2.96 -21.19
CA THR A 446 -12.03 3.97 -20.15
C THR A 446 -10.55 4.34 -20.08
N VAL A 447 -10.23 5.60 -20.33
CA VAL A 447 -8.93 6.20 -20.07
C VAL A 447 -8.98 6.83 -18.67
N SER A 448 -8.07 6.47 -17.79
CA SER A 448 -7.97 7.07 -16.46
C SER A 448 -6.56 7.59 -16.27
N THR A 449 -6.43 8.87 -15.86
CA THR A 449 -5.14 9.48 -15.55
C THR A 449 -5.04 9.83 -14.07
N SER A 450 -3.84 9.63 -13.51
CA SER A 450 -3.47 10.10 -12.16
C SER A 450 -2.34 11.12 -12.27
N CYS A 451 -2.18 11.98 -11.26
CA CYS A 451 -0.99 12.81 -11.13
C CYS A 451 0.22 11.93 -10.80
N PHE A 452 1.35 12.20 -11.42
CA PHE A 452 2.61 11.65 -10.96
C PHE A 452 2.95 12.22 -9.58
N VAL A 453 3.24 11.34 -8.63
CA VAL A 453 3.72 11.66 -7.29
C VAL A 453 5.12 11.06 -7.12
N PRO A 454 6.17 11.88 -6.95
CA PRO A 454 7.50 11.37 -6.69
C PRO A 454 7.57 10.73 -5.30
N LYS A 455 7.79 9.42 -5.24
CA LYS A 455 7.80 8.65 -3.99
C LYS A 455 9.22 8.38 -3.48
N PRO A 456 9.43 8.33 -2.15
CA PRO A 456 10.68 7.89 -1.53
C PRO A 456 11.18 6.56 -2.07
N HIS A 457 12.48 6.35 -2.08
CA HIS A 457 13.14 5.11 -2.51
C HIS A 457 12.86 4.67 -3.95
N SER A 458 12.39 5.60 -4.81
CA SER A 458 12.24 5.38 -6.26
C SER A 458 13.29 6.17 -7.04
N PRO A 459 13.60 5.79 -8.30
CA PRO A 459 14.46 6.60 -9.18
C PRO A 459 14.01 8.06 -9.32
N PHE A 460 12.71 8.32 -9.23
CA PHE A 460 12.15 9.66 -9.35
C PHE A 460 11.96 10.40 -8.02
N GLN A 461 12.54 9.92 -6.92
CA GLN A 461 12.47 10.60 -5.61
C GLN A 461 13.08 12.02 -5.60
N TRP A 462 13.95 12.34 -6.56
CA TRP A 462 14.55 13.68 -6.72
C TRP A 462 13.73 14.64 -7.59
N GLU A 463 12.72 14.09 -8.31
CA GLU A 463 11.89 14.88 -9.21
C GLU A 463 10.87 15.74 -8.46
N SER A 464 10.42 16.80 -9.11
CA SER A 464 9.28 17.59 -8.65
C SER A 464 7.96 17.01 -9.17
N GLN A 465 6.88 17.23 -8.43
CA GLN A 465 5.53 17.09 -8.95
C GLN A 465 5.18 18.32 -9.80
N ASN A 466 4.36 18.17 -10.85
CA ASN A 466 3.81 19.31 -11.57
C ASN A 466 2.88 20.13 -10.67
N THR A 467 2.78 21.45 -10.92
CA THR A 467 1.79 22.28 -10.25
C THR A 467 0.38 21.86 -10.63
N MET A 468 -0.60 22.23 -9.81
CA MET A 468 -2.01 21.93 -10.08
C MET A 468 -2.48 22.56 -11.40
N GLU A 469 -2.03 23.79 -11.71
CA GLU A 469 -2.36 24.48 -12.95
C GLU A 469 -1.83 23.72 -14.17
N GLU A 470 -0.57 23.27 -14.10
CA GLU A 470 0.03 22.51 -15.20
C GLU A 470 -0.67 21.15 -15.38
N TYR A 471 -1.01 20.48 -14.28
CA TYR A 471 -1.78 19.24 -14.36
C TYR A 471 -3.17 19.45 -14.99
N ILE A 472 -3.89 20.48 -14.58
CA ILE A 472 -5.20 20.83 -15.16
C ILE A 472 -5.07 21.19 -16.64
N ARG A 473 -4.00 21.92 -17.04
CA ARG A 473 -3.70 22.18 -18.45
C ARG A 473 -3.57 20.89 -19.25
N LYS A 474 -2.81 19.93 -18.74
CA LYS A 474 -2.61 18.61 -19.36
C LYS A 474 -3.90 17.80 -19.45
N VAL A 475 -4.71 17.79 -18.39
CA VAL A 475 -6.03 17.16 -18.37
C VAL A 475 -6.95 17.76 -19.44
N ASN A 476 -6.97 19.09 -19.58
CA ASN A 476 -7.76 19.77 -20.59
C ASN A 476 -7.28 19.44 -22.02
N LEU A 477 -5.95 19.45 -22.25
CA LEU A 477 -5.35 19.07 -23.52
C LEU A 477 -5.81 17.65 -23.93
N LEU A 478 -5.75 16.69 -23.02
CA LEU A 478 -6.20 15.32 -23.29
C LEU A 478 -7.71 15.24 -23.53
N ARG A 479 -8.53 15.91 -22.68
CA ARG A 479 -9.99 15.92 -22.78
C ARG A 479 -10.48 16.48 -24.13
N GLU A 480 -9.79 17.53 -24.62
CA GLU A 480 -10.12 18.15 -25.89
C GLU A 480 -9.76 17.26 -27.11
N ASN A 481 -8.89 16.28 -26.93
CA ASN A 481 -8.45 15.38 -28.00
C ASN A 481 -9.07 13.98 -27.95
N ILE A 482 -9.76 13.61 -26.87
CA ILE A 482 -10.60 12.40 -26.84
C ILE A 482 -11.97 12.71 -27.42
N LYS A 483 -12.19 12.41 -28.71
CA LYS A 483 -13.44 12.72 -29.45
C LYS A 483 -14.38 11.52 -29.60
N ALA A 484 -13.88 10.31 -29.43
CA ALA A 484 -14.65 9.09 -29.69
C ALA A 484 -15.67 8.84 -28.56
N LYS A 485 -16.98 8.72 -28.90
CA LYS A 485 -18.08 8.50 -27.93
C LYS A 485 -17.93 7.21 -27.11
N ASN A 486 -17.16 6.25 -27.59
CA ASN A 486 -16.89 4.98 -26.92
C ASN A 486 -15.72 5.05 -25.94
N VAL A 487 -15.03 6.20 -25.87
CA VAL A 487 -13.91 6.45 -24.95
C VAL A 487 -14.37 7.41 -23.86
N VAL A 488 -14.32 6.94 -22.61
CA VAL A 488 -14.63 7.74 -21.41
C VAL A 488 -13.33 8.15 -20.76
N TYR A 489 -13.18 9.41 -20.42
CA TYR A 489 -11.99 9.94 -19.76
C TYR A 489 -12.30 10.33 -18.31
N ASN A 490 -11.51 9.80 -17.37
CA ASN A 490 -11.55 10.13 -15.96
C ASN A 490 -10.15 10.56 -15.50
N TRP A 491 -10.06 11.44 -14.52
CA TRP A 491 -8.81 11.88 -13.93
C TRP A 491 -8.93 12.02 -12.40
N HIS A 492 -7.80 11.91 -11.70
CA HIS A 492 -7.74 12.12 -10.28
C HIS A 492 -7.74 13.62 -9.92
N ASP A 493 -8.20 13.92 -8.73
CA ASP A 493 -8.16 15.28 -8.19
C ASP A 493 -6.71 15.72 -7.92
N PRO A 494 -6.26 16.85 -8.50
CA PRO A 494 -4.91 17.36 -8.29
C PRO A 494 -4.66 17.83 -6.86
N GLN A 495 -5.67 18.29 -6.12
CA GLN A 495 -5.54 18.74 -4.75
C GLN A 495 -5.14 17.60 -3.81
N THR A 496 -5.82 16.47 -3.93
CA THR A 496 -5.47 15.26 -3.17
C THR A 496 -4.05 14.80 -3.49
N SER A 497 -3.67 14.77 -4.78
CA SER A 497 -2.34 14.36 -5.21
C SER A 497 -1.24 15.32 -4.76
N TYR A 498 -1.53 16.62 -4.63
CA TYR A 498 -0.60 17.61 -4.09
C TYR A 498 -0.31 17.38 -2.61
N ILE A 499 -1.35 17.15 -1.80
CA ILE A 499 -1.19 16.81 -0.39
C ILE A 499 -0.46 15.48 -0.22
N GLU A 500 -0.80 14.46 -1.02
CA GLU A 500 -0.09 13.18 -1.03
C GLU A 500 1.41 13.36 -1.29
N ALA A 501 1.79 14.13 -2.31
CA ALA A 501 3.19 14.39 -2.63
C ALA A 501 3.90 15.11 -1.48
N THR A 502 3.23 16.05 -0.84
CA THR A 502 3.77 16.80 0.28
C THR A 502 4.04 15.91 1.49
N LEU A 503 3.08 15.07 1.85
CA LEU A 503 3.20 14.14 2.99
C LEU A 503 4.24 13.05 2.72
N SER A 504 4.21 12.43 1.54
CA SER A 504 5.14 11.33 1.22
C SER A 504 6.60 11.77 1.17
N ARG A 505 6.86 13.05 0.90
CA ARG A 505 8.20 13.66 0.84
C ARG A 505 8.53 14.52 2.07
N GLY A 506 7.61 14.55 3.04
CA GLY A 506 7.70 15.37 4.24
C GLY A 506 8.80 14.91 5.19
N ASP A 507 9.26 15.85 6.01
CA ASP A 507 10.14 15.62 7.14
C ASP A 507 9.36 15.71 8.48
N ARG A 508 10.06 15.66 9.60
CA ARG A 508 9.45 15.66 10.94
C ARG A 508 8.54 16.86 11.22
N ARG A 509 8.81 18.00 10.61
CA ARG A 509 7.96 19.21 10.75
C ARG A 509 6.53 18.98 10.25
N MET A 510 6.30 17.99 9.37
CA MET A 510 4.95 17.59 8.94
C MET A 510 4.07 17.17 10.11
N GLY A 511 4.64 16.65 11.19
CA GLY A 511 3.87 16.29 12.38
C GLY A 511 2.98 17.43 12.87
N LYS A 512 3.48 18.67 12.85
CA LYS A 512 2.69 19.85 13.24
C LYS A 512 1.51 20.11 12.30
N VAL A 513 1.72 19.93 10.99
CA VAL A 513 0.64 20.08 9.98
C VAL A 513 -0.43 19.00 10.18
N ILE A 514 -0.02 17.75 10.33
CA ILE A 514 -0.92 16.62 10.55
C ILE A 514 -1.76 16.81 11.82
N GLU A 515 -1.12 17.27 12.90
CA GLU A 515 -1.79 17.59 14.16
C GLU A 515 -2.81 18.74 13.99
N ASN A 516 -2.46 19.79 13.27
CA ASN A 516 -3.36 20.91 12.97
C ASN A 516 -4.57 20.45 12.14
N VAL A 517 -4.35 19.59 11.13
CA VAL A 517 -5.44 19.00 10.32
C VAL A 517 -6.37 18.19 11.20
N TRP A 518 -5.83 17.31 12.06
CA TRP A 518 -6.64 16.51 12.97
C TRP A 518 -7.43 17.40 13.95
N LYS A 519 -6.80 18.39 14.58
CA LYS A 519 -7.46 19.36 15.48
C LYS A 519 -8.59 20.15 14.79
N ALA A 520 -8.44 20.40 13.48
CA ALA A 520 -9.47 21.02 12.65
C ALA A 520 -10.56 20.01 12.17
N GLY A 521 -10.59 18.79 12.73
CA GLY A 521 -11.55 17.72 12.41
C GLY A 521 -11.22 16.92 11.17
N GLY A 522 -9.97 16.95 10.70
CA GLY A 522 -9.50 16.13 9.58
C GLY A 522 -9.34 14.67 9.96
N ARG A 523 -10.11 13.80 9.31
CA ARG A 523 -10.13 12.35 9.47
C ARG A 523 -10.60 11.71 8.18
N LEU A 524 -10.21 10.47 7.90
CA LEU A 524 -10.55 9.76 6.67
C LEU A 524 -10.25 10.59 5.40
N GLU A 525 -9.17 11.37 5.41
CA GLU A 525 -8.79 12.30 4.33
C GLU A 525 -8.47 11.60 2.98
N ALA A 526 -8.36 10.27 2.96
CA ALA A 526 -8.28 9.48 1.74
C ALA A 526 -9.63 9.38 1.00
N TRP A 527 -10.74 9.75 1.64
CA TRP A 527 -12.08 9.72 1.06
C TRP A 527 -12.51 11.12 0.63
N SER A 528 -13.02 11.25 -0.60
CA SER A 528 -13.49 12.54 -1.15
C SER A 528 -14.54 13.24 -0.29
N ASP A 529 -15.37 12.48 0.43
CA ASP A 529 -16.41 13.00 1.30
C ASP A 529 -15.85 13.71 2.56
N TYR A 530 -14.60 13.42 2.92
CA TYR A 530 -13.92 13.95 4.11
C TYR A 530 -12.74 14.85 3.77
N PHE A 531 -12.16 14.70 2.58
CA PHE A 531 -11.03 15.51 2.13
C PHE A 531 -11.37 16.99 2.07
N SER A 532 -10.52 17.82 2.65
CA SER A 532 -10.65 19.27 2.58
C SER A 532 -9.30 19.94 2.30
N PHE A 533 -9.11 20.34 1.06
CA PHE A 533 -7.90 21.06 0.65
C PHE A 533 -7.67 22.34 1.47
N ALA A 534 -8.73 23.11 1.74
CA ALA A 534 -8.62 24.31 2.56
C ALA A 534 -8.13 24.02 3.98
N ARG A 535 -8.57 22.91 4.59
CA ARG A 535 -8.09 22.47 5.91
C ARG A 535 -6.59 22.23 5.91
N TRP A 536 -6.09 21.53 4.90
CA TRP A 536 -4.66 21.30 4.73
C TRP A 536 -3.88 22.58 4.55
N MET A 537 -4.34 23.48 3.66
CA MET A 537 -3.64 24.74 3.42
C MET A 537 -3.57 25.64 4.67
N ASN A 538 -4.67 25.75 5.42
CA ASN A 538 -4.68 26.46 6.70
C ASN A 538 -3.70 25.82 7.71
N ALA A 539 -3.66 24.48 7.77
CA ALA A 539 -2.74 23.78 8.66
C ALA A 539 -1.26 24.01 8.32
N PHE A 540 -0.92 24.13 7.03
CA PHE A 540 0.41 24.52 6.58
C PHE A 540 0.74 25.96 6.97
N GLU A 541 -0.18 26.89 6.76
CA GLU A 541 -0.03 28.30 7.16
C GLU A 541 0.20 28.42 8.67
N ASP A 542 -0.63 27.76 9.48
CA ASP A 542 -0.50 27.74 10.95
C ASP A 542 0.81 27.08 11.44
N ALA A 543 1.37 26.16 10.67
CA ALA A 543 2.66 25.54 10.95
C ALA A 543 3.85 26.37 10.43
N GLY A 544 3.62 27.42 9.64
CA GLY A 544 4.66 28.23 8.99
C GLY A 544 5.45 27.44 7.94
N LEU A 545 4.84 26.47 7.27
CA LEU A 545 5.46 25.61 6.27
C LEU A 545 4.84 25.85 4.90
N ASP A 546 5.69 25.85 3.86
CA ASP A 546 5.27 25.91 2.47
C ASP A 546 5.16 24.48 1.90
N PRO A 547 3.96 23.99 1.55
CA PRO A 547 3.80 22.67 0.94
C PRO A 547 4.53 22.53 -0.41
N SER A 548 4.75 23.64 -1.13
CA SER A 548 5.48 23.64 -2.41
C SER A 548 6.95 23.25 -2.25
N PHE A 549 7.56 23.56 -1.10
CA PHE A 549 8.91 23.11 -0.75
C PHE A 549 9.06 21.59 -0.81
N TYR A 550 8.03 20.86 -0.44
CA TYR A 550 8.03 19.40 -0.44
C TYR A 550 7.62 18.81 -1.79
N ALA A 551 6.54 19.32 -2.39
CA ALA A 551 5.96 18.74 -3.60
C ALA A 551 6.63 19.21 -4.90
N HIS A 552 6.90 20.53 -5.03
CA HIS A 552 7.27 21.13 -6.32
C HIS A 552 8.77 21.39 -6.48
N ARG A 553 9.55 21.27 -5.41
CA ARG A 553 11.00 21.48 -5.49
C ARG A 553 11.71 20.21 -5.99
N PRO A 554 12.52 20.29 -7.07
CA PRO A 554 13.45 19.24 -7.40
C PRO A 554 14.54 19.15 -6.33
N ARG A 555 15.00 17.97 -5.99
CA ARG A 555 16.02 17.76 -4.96
C ARG A 555 17.38 17.52 -5.58
N ALA A 556 18.44 17.99 -4.92
CA ALA A 556 19.81 17.77 -5.37
C ALA A 556 20.23 16.30 -5.16
N LYS A 557 21.20 15.84 -5.96
CA LYS A 557 21.74 14.48 -5.88
C LYS A 557 22.21 14.11 -4.48
N ASP A 558 22.91 15.04 -3.84
CA ASP A 558 23.58 14.81 -2.56
C ASP A 558 22.77 15.37 -1.37
N GLU A 559 21.54 15.85 -1.60
CA GLU A 559 20.64 16.33 -0.55
C GLU A 559 20.28 15.17 0.41
N THR A 560 20.38 15.44 1.71
CA THR A 560 19.91 14.50 2.74
C THR A 560 18.40 14.43 2.73
N MET A 561 17.85 13.24 2.49
CA MET A 561 16.41 13.03 2.42
C MET A 561 15.84 12.63 3.79
N PRO A 562 14.56 12.95 4.10
CA PRO A 562 13.92 12.51 5.35
C PRO A 562 13.97 11.00 5.58
N TRP A 563 13.99 10.22 4.51
CA TRP A 563 14.01 8.74 4.55
C TRP A 563 15.40 8.11 4.41
N ASP A 564 16.49 8.90 4.40
CA ASP A 564 17.85 8.34 4.23
C ASP A 564 18.33 7.47 5.41
N ILE A 565 17.65 7.56 6.57
CA ILE A 565 17.86 6.65 7.70
C ILE A 565 17.37 5.24 7.39
N VAL A 566 16.40 5.09 6.47
CA VAL A 566 15.79 3.81 6.12
C VAL A 566 16.55 3.16 4.95
N ASP A 567 17.19 2.01 5.18
CA ASP A 567 17.83 1.22 4.14
C ASP A 567 16.88 0.15 3.60
N VAL A 568 16.27 0.41 2.45
CA VAL A 568 15.39 -0.56 1.76
C VAL A 568 16.15 -1.63 0.97
N GLY A 569 17.48 -1.68 1.06
CA GLY A 569 18.32 -2.64 0.34
C GLY A 569 18.73 -2.19 -1.07
N VAL A 570 18.07 -1.19 -1.64
CA VAL A 570 18.41 -0.64 -2.97
C VAL A 570 19.35 0.54 -2.80
N ARG A 571 20.48 0.51 -3.50
CA ARG A 571 21.51 1.54 -3.39
C ARG A 571 21.06 2.86 -4.00
N ARG A 572 21.30 3.98 -3.32
CA ARG A 572 21.02 5.34 -3.81
C ARG A 572 21.67 5.59 -5.19
N ALA A 573 22.89 5.13 -5.40
CA ALA A 573 23.60 5.25 -6.67
C ALA A 573 22.89 4.53 -7.83
N HIS A 574 22.23 3.37 -7.56
CA HIS A 574 21.41 2.69 -8.56
C HIS A 574 20.16 3.49 -8.90
N LEU A 575 19.46 4.03 -7.90
CA LEU A 575 18.26 4.86 -8.13
C LEU A 575 18.62 6.10 -8.96
N TRP A 576 19.75 6.74 -8.65
CA TRP A 576 20.22 7.89 -9.44
C TRP A 576 20.60 7.50 -10.88
N HIS A 577 21.30 6.37 -11.06
CA HIS A 577 21.62 5.86 -12.39
C HIS A 577 20.33 5.63 -13.21
N GLU A 578 19.33 4.99 -12.65
CA GLU A 578 18.04 4.76 -13.33
C GLU A 578 17.33 6.08 -13.68
N ARG A 579 17.46 7.12 -12.83
CA ARG A 579 17.00 8.46 -13.15
C ARG A 579 17.71 9.03 -14.39
N GLU A 580 19.04 8.91 -14.46
CA GLU A 580 19.82 9.37 -15.62
C GLU A 580 19.43 8.61 -16.90
N GLN A 581 19.15 7.32 -16.83
CA GLN A 581 18.66 6.54 -17.97
C GLN A 581 17.26 7.02 -18.43
N ALA A 582 16.40 7.48 -17.51
CA ALA A 582 15.11 8.06 -17.89
C ALA A 582 15.24 9.27 -18.81
N TYR A 583 16.17 10.18 -18.51
CA TYR A 583 16.42 11.37 -19.35
C TYR A 583 17.00 11.05 -20.74
N LYS A 584 17.56 9.86 -20.90
CA LYS A 584 18.05 9.36 -22.20
C LYS A 584 17.00 8.50 -22.91
N SER A 585 15.87 8.21 -22.27
CA SER A 585 14.86 7.24 -22.72
C SER A 585 15.45 5.84 -22.99
N GLU A 586 16.49 5.46 -22.22
CA GLU A 586 17.16 4.17 -22.34
C GLU A 586 16.50 3.13 -21.43
N LEU A 587 16.23 1.93 -21.97
CA LEU A 587 15.64 0.83 -21.22
C LEU A 587 16.67 0.13 -20.33
N SER A 588 16.26 -0.26 -19.16
CA SER A 588 16.97 -1.17 -18.27
C SER A 588 16.32 -2.56 -18.32
N PRO A 589 17.11 -3.65 -18.38
CA PRO A 589 16.56 -5.00 -18.42
C PRO A 589 15.87 -5.38 -17.10
N ASP A 590 14.89 -6.29 -17.17
CA ASP A 590 14.32 -6.89 -15.96
C ASP A 590 15.30 -7.88 -15.30
N CYS A 591 15.08 -8.15 -13.99
CA CYS A 591 15.99 -8.97 -13.19
C CYS A 591 16.13 -10.42 -13.68
N ARG A 592 15.18 -10.95 -14.46
CA ARG A 592 15.25 -12.31 -15.04
C ARG A 592 16.22 -12.37 -16.22
N LYS A 593 16.38 -11.25 -16.93
CA LYS A 593 17.28 -11.16 -18.10
C LYS A 593 18.69 -10.80 -17.68
N GLN A 594 18.83 -9.83 -16.79
CA GLN A 594 20.14 -9.34 -16.34
C GLN A 594 20.04 -8.67 -14.97
N CYS A 595 20.96 -9.02 -14.08
CA CYS A 595 21.06 -8.33 -12.79
C CYS A 595 21.53 -6.88 -12.96
N SER A 596 20.72 -5.93 -12.54
CA SER A 596 21.03 -4.48 -12.56
C SER A 596 21.95 -4.04 -11.43
N ALA A 597 22.43 -4.97 -10.60
CA ALA A 597 23.29 -4.72 -9.43
C ALA A 597 22.69 -3.65 -8.48
N CYS A 598 21.37 -3.63 -8.29
CA CYS A 598 20.66 -2.63 -7.48
C CYS A 598 21.03 -2.62 -6.00
N GLY A 599 21.61 -3.71 -5.48
CA GLY A 599 22.03 -3.85 -4.06
C GLY A 599 21.11 -4.73 -3.22
N ALA A 600 19.87 -5.00 -3.64
CA ALA A 600 18.88 -5.71 -2.84
C ALA A 600 19.26 -7.16 -2.50
N ALA A 601 20.17 -7.77 -3.26
CA ALA A 601 20.69 -9.11 -2.99
C ALA A 601 21.31 -9.26 -1.59
N LYS A 602 21.83 -8.17 -0.99
CA LYS A 602 22.41 -8.19 0.36
C LYS A 602 21.40 -8.59 1.45
N LEU A 603 20.10 -8.46 1.18
CA LEU A 603 19.03 -8.85 2.10
C LEU A 603 18.77 -10.37 2.11
N LEU A 604 19.30 -11.11 1.14
CA LEU A 604 19.14 -12.57 1.04
C LEU A 604 20.33 -13.31 1.64
N LYS A 605 20.08 -14.44 2.29
CA LYS A 605 21.12 -15.37 2.70
C LYS A 605 21.84 -15.86 1.44
N GLY A 606 23.16 -15.58 1.33
CA GLY A 606 23.98 -15.94 0.16
C GLY A 606 24.14 -14.85 -0.91
N GLY A 607 23.47 -13.69 -0.77
CA GLY A 607 23.73 -12.50 -1.59
C GLY A 607 23.37 -12.61 -3.07
N LYS A 608 22.50 -13.56 -3.46
CA LYS A 608 22.03 -13.72 -4.84
C LYS A 608 20.50 -13.63 -4.90
N CYS A 609 19.99 -12.94 -5.92
CA CYS A 609 18.57 -12.93 -6.24
C CYS A 609 18.29 -14.03 -7.27
N ASP A 610 17.26 -14.82 -7.02
CA ASP A 610 16.69 -15.73 -8.02
C ASP A 610 15.72 -14.89 -8.88
N GLY A 611 16.22 -14.33 -9.97
CA GLY A 611 15.48 -13.48 -10.90
C GLY A 611 14.35 -14.19 -11.66
#